data_c25658817a84c99eaf42599d413c988c
#
_entry.id   c25658817a84c99eaf42599d413c988c
#
_cell.length_a   1.000
_cell.length_b   1.000
_cell.length_c   1.000
_cell.angle_alpha   90.00
_cell.angle_beta   90.00
_cell.angle_gamma   90.00
#
_symmetry.space_group_name_H-M   'P 1'
#
loop_
_entity.id
_entity.type
_entity.pdbx_description
1 polymer ?
#
loop_
_entity_poly.entity_id
_entity_poly.type
_entity_poly.pdbx_seq_one_letter_code
_entity_poly.pdbx_strand_id
1 'polypeptide(L)'
;MEQSLPCLHPNPGWGDAQINPVSSSASTSATDMVGKHCILELYDCDHSKLDDEAFLRTTITTAAKRAGATLLNLITHRFEPQGVTGLALLAESHISIHTWPENGYAAVDVFTCGDHTMPESACEHLRTELGARKHALRSFLRETPAAIADAERTPCPEQG
;
A
#
# COMPACT_ATOMS: atom_id res chain seq x y z
N MET A 1 3.79 -3.80 -40.76
CA MET A 1 2.38 -3.44 -40.47
C MET A 1 2.32 -3.03 -39.01
N GLU A 2 2.36 -1.75 -38.80
CA GLU A 2 2.40 -1.10 -37.50
C GLU A 2 0.94 -0.87 -37.06
N GLN A 3 0.48 -1.54 -36.00
CA GLN A 3 -0.84 -1.33 -35.44
C GLN A 3 -0.76 -0.21 -34.40
N SER A 4 -1.25 0.97 -34.77
CA SER A 4 -1.45 2.11 -33.89
C SER A 4 -2.52 1.79 -32.85
N LEU A 5 -2.18 1.96 -31.56
CA LEU A 5 -3.12 1.91 -30.45
C LEU A 5 -4.07 3.11 -30.52
N PRO A 6 -5.39 2.92 -30.28
CA PRO A 6 -6.33 4.04 -30.28
C PRO A 6 -6.15 4.96 -29.07
N CYS A 7 -6.15 6.26 -29.32
CA CYS A 7 -6.17 7.29 -28.30
C CYS A 7 -7.42 7.18 -27.43
N LEU A 8 -7.26 7.07 -26.13
CA LEU A 8 -8.34 7.16 -25.15
C LEU A 8 -8.91 8.59 -25.16
N HIS A 9 -10.17 8.74 -25.54
CA HIS A 9 -10.89 10.00 -25.39
C HIS A 9 -11.20 10.27 -23.92
N PRO A 10 -11.08 11.53 -23.43
CA PRO A 10 -11.48 11.87 -22.08
C PRO A 10 -12.99 11.73 -21.92
N ASN A 11 -13.41 11.08 -20.83
CA ASN A 11 -14.80 10.87 -20.48
C ASN A 11 -15.46 12.21 -20.03
N PRO A 12 -16.52 12.69 -20.70
CA PRO A 12 -17.20 13.91 -20.28
C PRO A 12 -18.28 13.57 -19.26
N GLY A 13 -18.04 13.80 -17.98
CA GLY A 13 -19.09 13.58 -16.99
C GLY A 13 -18.71 13.70 -15.52
N TRP A 14 -17.93 14.67 -15.12
CA TRP A 14 -17.88 15.11 -13.72
C TRP A 14 -18.44 16.53 -13.67
N GLY A 15 -19.67 16.67 -13.17
CA GLY A 15 -20.33 17.95 -13.00
C GLY A 15 -19.58 18.84 -12.00
N ASP A 16 -19.47 20.13 -12.33
CA ASP A 16 -18.90 21.16 -11.48
C ASP A 16 -19.66 21.27 -10.16
N ALA A 17 -19.13 20.67 -9.10
CA ALA A 17 -19.55 20.96 -7.76
C ALA A 17 -18.92 22.28 -7.33
N GLN A 18 -19.74 23.35 -7.26
CA GLN A 18 -19.32 24.63 -6.72
C GLN A 18 -18.98 24.48 -5.25
N ILE A 19 -17.69 24.52 -4.92
CA ILE A 19 -17.21 24.56 -3.54
C ILE A 19 -17.24 26.04 -3.10
N ASN A 20 -18.17 26.41 -2.23
CA ASN A 20 -18.16 27.68 -1.56
C ASN A 20 -16.93 27.80 -0.66
N PRO A 21 -16.15 28.90 -0.71
CA PRO A 21 -15.02 29.09 0.18
C PRO A 21 -15.53 29.35 1.61
N VAL A 22 -15.29 28.40 2.50
CA VAL A 22 -15.43 28.66 3.94
C VAL A 22 -14.18 29.38 4.40
N SER A 23 -14.34 30.68 4.70
CA SER A 23 -13.32 31.46 5.36
C SER A 23 -13.18 30.99 6.82
N SER A 24 -12.08 30.33 7.14
CA SER A 24 -11.60 30.26 8.51
C SER A 24 -10.08 30.37 8.51
N SER A 25 -9.62 31.47 9.08
CA SER A 25 -8.24 31.71 9.46
C SER A 25 -7.86 30.74 10.57
N ALA A 26 -7.21 29.65 10.22
CA ALA A 26 -6.38 28.88 11.12
C ALA A 26 -5.15 28.47 10.32
N SER A 27 -4.01 29.06 10.67
CA SER A 27 -2.70 28.60 10.22
C SER A 27 -2.40 27.25 10.88
N THR A 28 -2.99 26.18 10.38
CA THR A 28 -2.47 24.85 10.56
C THR A 28 -1.36 24.69 9.53
N SER A 29 -0.12 24.66 10.01
CA SER A 29 0.97 24.09 9.23
C SER A 29 0.45 22.78 8.65
N ALA A 30 0.36 22.70 7.32
CA ALA A 30 0.12 21.45 6.64
C ALA A 30 1.28 20.55 7.08
N THR A 31 1.02 19.67 8.04
CA THR A 31 1.94 18.61 8.41
C THR A 31 2.08 17.80 7.14
N ASP A 32 3.27 17.80 6.54
CA ASP A 32 3.59 16.97 5.40
C ASP A 32 3.36 15.50 5.82
N MET A 33 2.20 14.98 5.45
CA MET A 33 1.85 13.59 5.72
C MET A 33 2.70 12.70 4.83
N VAL A 34 3.88 12.35 5.32
CA VAL A 34 4.78 11.45 4.62
C VAL A 34 4.21 10.03 4.71
N GLY A 35 3.97 9.44 3.55
CA GLY A 35 3.59 8.04 3.46
C GLY A 35 4.82 7.15 3.36
N LYS A 36 4.82 6.02 4.06
CA LYS A 36 5.86 4.98 3.96
C LYS A 36 5.29 3.73 3.36
N HIS A 37 5.91 3.26 2.28
CA HIS A 37 5.50 2.08 1.53
C HIS A 37 6.54 0.99 1.65
N CYS A 38 6.13 -0.17 2.15
CA CYS A 38 6.92 -1.39 2.21
C CYS A 38 6.38 -2.40 1.21
N ILE A 39 7.24 -2.88 0.32
CA ILE A 39 6.99 -3.99 -0.60
C ILE A 39 7.75 -5.18 -0.05
N LEU A 40 7.04 -6.27 0.26
CA LEU A 40 7.60 -7.45 0.89
C LEU A 40 7.30 -8.69 0.06
N GLU A 41 8.35 -9.37 -0.36
CA GLU A 41 8.29 -10.66 -1.03
C GLU A 41 8.67 -11.76 -0.04
N LEU A 42 7.82 -12.76 0.12
CA LEU A 42 8.01 -13.89 1.04
C LEU A 42 8.16 -15.19 0.26
N TYR A 43 9.20 -15.95 0.56
CA TYR A 43 9.54 -17.20 -0.11
C TYR A 43 9.70 -18.36 0.89
N ASP A 44 9.50 -19.57 0.39
CA ASP A 44 9.58 -20.81 1.18
C ASP A 44 8.64 -20.73 2.42
N CYS A 45 7.45 -20.17 2.24
CA CYS A 45 6.40 -20.07 3.24
C CYS A 45 5.72 -21.43 3.47
N ASP A 46 5.02 -21.55 4.59
CA ASP A 46 4.15 -22.70 4.88
C ASP A 46 2.94 -22.69 3.92
N HIS A 47 2.86 -23.69 3.04
CA HIS A 47 1.83 -23.84 2.02
C HIS A 47 0.41 -23.90 2.61
N SER A 48 0.23 -24.55 3.76
CA SER A 48 -1.07 -24.66 4.41
C SER A 48 -1.57 -23.32 4.93
N LYS A 49 -0.68 -22.50 5.47
CA LYS A 49 -1.00 -21.16 5.95
C LYS A 49 -1.34 -20.19 4.80
N LEU A 50 -0.68 -20.35 3.65
CA LEU A 50 -0.94 -19.55 2.47
C LEU A 50 -2.32 -19.80 1.84
N ASP A 51 -2.91 -20.98 2.07
CA ASP A 51 -4.24 -21.37 1.57
C ASP A 51 -5.36 -21.25 2.62
N ASP A 52 -5.02 -20.86 3.85
CA ASP A 52 -5.98 -20.70 4.94
C ASP A 52 -6.46 -19.24 5.04
N GLU A 53 -7.64 -18.99 4.47
CA GLU A 53 -8.25 -17.66 4.48
C GLU A 53 -8.51 -17.15 5.91
N ALA A 54 -8.95 -17.99 6.84
CA ALA A 54 -9.25 -17.58 8.22
C ALA A 54 -7.96 -17.20 8.97
N PHE A 55 -6.91 -17.98 8.79
CA PHE A 55 -5.58 -17.67 9.33
C PHE A 55 -5.05 -16.34 8.77
N LEU A 56 -5.13 -16.14 7.44
CA LEU A 56 -4.67 -14.92 6.79
C LEU A 56 -5.44 -13.69 7.27
N ARG A 57 -6.76 -13.78 7.44
CA ARG A 57 -7.56 -12.68 8.01
C ARG A 57 -7.06 -12.28 9.40
N THR A 58 -6.80 -13.26 10.26
CA THR A 58 -6.28 -13.02 11.62
C THR A 58 -4.89 -12.41 11.58
N THR A 59 -4.03 -12.93 10.73
CA THR A 59 -2.64 -12.46 10.56
C THR A 59 -2.60 -11.02 10.03
N ILE A 60 -3.38 -10.68 9.01
CA ILE A 60 -3.47 -9.32 8.47
C ILE A 60 -4.02 -8.34 9.52
N THR A 61 -5.05 -8.75 10.26
CA THR A 61 -5.61 -7.92 11.34
C THR A 61 -4.56 -7.61 12.42
N THR A 62 -3.76 -8.61 12.78
CA THR A 62 -2.69 -8.44 13.76
C THR A 62 -1.54 -7.60 13.19
N ALA A 63 -1.21 -7.76 11.91
CA ALA A 63 -0.21 -6.94 11.23
C ALA A 63 -0.58 -5.45 11.26
N ALA A 64 -1.85 -5.11 10.96
CA ALA A 64 -2.36 -3.75 11.05
C ALA A 64 -2.17 -3.15 12.47
N LYS A 65 -2.51 -3.91 13.52
CA LYS A 65 -2.32 -3.50 14.91
C LYS A 65 -0.84 -3.28 15.24
N ARG A 66 0.05 -4.17 14.76
CA ARG A 66 1.51 -4.03 14.99
C ARG A 66 2.12 -2.85 14.25
N ALA A 67 1.55 -2.46 13.12
CA ALA A 67 1.92 -1.24 12.44
C ALA A 67 1.43 0.03 13.17
N GLY A 68 0.64 -0.08 14.24
CA GLY A 68 0.00 1.05 14.88
C GLY A 68 -1.13 1.66 14.05
N ALA A 69 -1.66 0.91 13.08
CA ALA A 69 -2.67 1.38 12.15
C ALA A 69 -4.09 0.95 12.59
N THR A 70 -5.08 1.73 12.17
CA THR A 70 -6.49 1.52 12.46
C THR A 70 -7.16 0.75 11.33
N LEU A 71 -7.52 -0.51 11.58
CA LEU A 71 -8.24 -1.34 10.60
C LEU A 71 -9.70 -0.87 10.47
N LEU A 72 -10.08 -0.42 9.27
CA LEU A 72 -11.44 -0.02 8.93
C LEU A 72 -12.26 -1.16 8.32
N ASN A 73 -11.65 -1.92 7.41
CA ASN A 73 -12.29 -3.06 6.75
C ASN A 73 -11.24 -4.08 6.29
N LEU A 74 -11.66 -5.34 6.14
CA LEU A 74 -10.84 -6.41 5.61
C LEU A 74 -11.65 -7.28 4.66
N ILE A 75 -11.25 -7.30 3.41
CA ILE A 75 -11.84 -8.12 2.36
C ILE A 75 -10.85 -9.21 2.01
N THR A 76 -11.32 -10.44 1.87
CA THR A 76 -10.52 -11.58 1.41
C THR A 76 -11.27 -12.33 0.32
N HIS A 77 -10.52 -12.96 -0.56
CA HIS A 77 -11.05 -13.84 -1.59
C HIS A 77 -10.13 -15.05 -1.73
N ARG A 78 -10.70 -16.25 -1.53
CA ARG A 78 -10.02 -17.51 -1.78
C ARG A 78 -10.28 -17.97 -3.20
N PHE A 79 -9.22 -18.31 -3.92
CA PHE A 79 -9.28 -18.80 -5.28
C PHE A 79 -9.40 -20.33 -5.34
N GLU A 80 -9.98 -20.84 -6.41
CA GLU A 80 -9.95 -22.24 -6.76
C GLU A 80 -8.86 -22.49 -7.83
N PRO A 81 -8.00 -23.50 -7.68
CA PRO A 81 -8.02 -24.53 -6.63
C PRO A 81 -7.39 -24.09 -5.31
N GLN A 82 -6.62 -23.00 -5.25
CA GLN A 82 -5.91 -22.54 -4.05
C GLN A 82 -5.44 -21.08 -4.21
N GLY A 83 -5.00 -20.51 -3.09
CA GLY A 83 -4.50 -19.13 -3.00
C GLY A 83 -5.54 -18.16 -2.48
N VAL A 84 -5.07 -17.12 -1.83
CA VAL A 84 -5.90 -16.09 -1.21
C VAL A 84 -5.37 -14.70 -1.54
N THR A 85 -6.28 -13.79 -1.86
CA THR A 85 -6.00 -12.35 -1.84
C THR A 85 -6.69 -11.73 -0.63
N GLY A 86 -5.97 -10.89 0.10
CA GLY A 86 -6.48 -10.09 1.20
C GLY A 86 -6.18 -8.61 1.02
N LEU A 87 -7.15 -7.76 1.35
CA LEU A 87 -7.01 -6.30 1.33
C LEU A 87 -7.58 -5.71 2.62
N ALA A 88 -6.72 -5.15 3.45
CA ALA A 88 -7.10 -4.40 4.63
C ALA A 88 -7.11 -2.90 4.30
N LEU A 89 -8.27 -2.28 4.44
CA LEU A 89 -8.42 -0.84 4.42
C LEU A 89 -8.08 -0.31 5.81
N LEU A 90 -7.11 0.59 5.87
CA LEU A 90 -6.68 1.26 7.09
C LEU A 90 -7.09 2.74 7.04
N ALA A 91 -7.29 3.36 8.19
CA ALA A 91 -7.45 4.82 8.25
C ALA A 91 -6.22 5.55 7.69
N GLU A 92 -5.04 4.93 7.82
CA GLU A 92 -3.75 5.44 7.38
C GLU A 92 -3.34 5.01 5.95
N SER A 93 -4.00 4.06 5.31
CA SER A 93 -3.95 3.62 3.92
C SER A 93 -4.37 2.14 3.73
N HIS A 94 -3.43 1.15 3.55
CA HIS A 94 -3.80 -0.25 3.31
C HIS A 94 -2.67 -1.25 3.58
N ILE A 95 -3.09 -2.52 3.74
CA ILE A 95 -2.23 -3.71 3.60
C ILE A 95 -2.88 -4.62 2.56
N SER A 96 -2.12 -5.06 1.55
CA SER A 96 -2.55 -6.09 0.63
C SER A 96 -1.65 -7.32 0.71
N ILE A 97 -2.23 -8.49 0.47
CA ILE A 97 -1.50 -9.76 0.35
C ILE A 97 -2.09 -10.60 -0.77
N HIS A 98 -1.19 -11.24 -1.52
CA HIS A 98 -1.52 -12.24 -2.52
C HIS A 98 -0.68 -13.48 -2.25
N THR A 99 -1.30 -14.66 -2.26
CA THR A 99 -0.61 -15.92 -1.93
C THR A 99 -0.66 -16.91 -3.07
N TRP A 100 0.44 -17.62 -3.25
CA TRP A 100 0.60 -18.76 -4.19
C TRP A 100 1.11 -19.98 -3.39
N PRO A 101 0.19 -20.75 -2.77
CA PRO A 101 0.55 -21.91 -1.95
C PRO A 101 1.45 -22.90 -2.69
N GLU A 102 1.19 -23.15 -3.99
CA GLU A 102 1.96 -24.07 -4.82
C GLU A 102 3.45 -23.71 -4.94
N ASN A 103 3.76 -22.45 -4.81
CA ASN A 103 5.12 -21.92 -4.89
C ASN A 103 5.72 -21.57 -3.52
N GLY A 104 4.94 -21.70 -2.43
CA GLY A 104 5.35 -21.21 -1.11
C GLY A 104 5.63 -19.70 -1.10
N TYR A 105 4.92 -18.93 -1.93
CA TYR A 105 5.18 -17.52 -2.19
C TYR A 105 4.01 -16.63 -1.78
N ALA A 106 4.34 -15.47 -1.21
CA ALA A 106 3.38 -14.40 -0.98
C ALA A 106 3.99 -13.04 -1.33
N ALA A 107 3.19 -12.20 -2.01
CA ALA A 107 3.48 -10.79 -2.28
C ALA A 107 2.66 -9.92 -1.34
N VAL A 108 3.31 -8.94 -0.70
CA VAL A 108 2.69 -8.08 0.31
C VAL A 108 3.06 -6.63 0.07
N ASP A 109 2.04 -5.75 0.14
CA ASP A 109 2.22 -4.30 0.19
C ASP A 109 1.70 -3.78 1.51
N VAL A 110 2.51 -3.00 2.21
CA VAL A 110 2.12 -2.26 3.42
C VAL A 110 2.38 -0.80 3.18
N PHE A 111 1.33 -0.03 2.98
CA PHE A 111 1.41 1.41 2.82
C PHE A 111 0.69 2.08 3.99
N THR A 112 1.39 2.96 4.70
CA THR A 112 0.83 3.73 5.82
C THR A 112 1.32 5.17 5.80
N CYS A 113 0.50 6.08 6.31
CA CYS A 113 0.84 7.48 6.51
C CYS A 113 0.83 7.82 8.00
N GLY A 114 1.56 8.87 8.36
CA GLY A 114 1.64 9.37 9.73
C GLY A 114 2.84 8.83 10.51
N ASP A 115 3.41 9.68 11.35
CA ASP A 115 4.66 9.43 12.11
C ASP A 115 4.52 8.33 13.17
N HIS A 116 3.26 8.01 13.55
CA HIS A 116 2.96 6.98 14.56
C HIS A 116 2.95 5.56 13.98
N THR A 117 2.98 5.41 12.66
CA THR A 117 2.89 4.10 12.02
C THR A 117 4.25 3.48 11.75
N MET A 118 4.32 2.17 11.87
CA MET A 118 5.52 1.35 11.67
C MET A 118 5.23 0.20 10.70
N PRO A 119 5.17 0.45 9.38
CA PRO A 119 4.81 -0.58 8.40
C PRO A 119 5.77 -1.76 8.39
N GLU A 120 7.04 -1.57 8.76
CA GLU A 120 8.01 -2.66 8.89
C GLU A 120 7.61 -3.67 9.98
N SER A 121 6.95 -3.21 11.06
CA SER A 121 6.45 -4.11 12.10
C SER A 121 5.34 -5.03 11.60
N ALA A 122 4.51 -4.56 10.66
CA ALA A 122 3.55 -5.40 9.96
C ALA A 122 4.25 -6.42 9.06
N CYS A 123 5.26 -5.98 8.30
CA CYS A 123 6.06 -6.86 7.43
C CYS A 123 6.75 -7.98 8.23
N GLU A 124 7.35 -7.66 9.35
CA GLU A 124 8.02 -8.65 10.21
C GLU A 124 7.03 -9.65 10.82
N HIS A 125 5.85 -9.18 11.22
CA HIS A 125 4.81 -10.06 11.71
C HIS A 125 4.34 -11.04 10.61
N LEU A 126 4.04 -10.53 9.41
CA LEU A 126 3.62 -11.36 8.27
C LEU A 126 4.68 -12.38 7.90
N ARG A 127 5.96 -11.98 7.84
CA ARG A 127 7.08 -12.87 7.57
C ARG A 127 7.14 -14.03 8.56
N THR A 128 7.01 -13.73 9.85
CA THR A 128 7.11 -14.71 10.94
C THR A 128 5.92 -15.67 10.92
N GLU A 129 4.70 -15.14 10.85
CA GLU A 129 3.48 -15.95 10.91
C GLU A 129 3.34 -16.88 9.69
N LEU A 130 3.73 -16.42 8.50
CA LEU A 130 3.69 -17.24 7.29
C LEU A 130 4.86 -18.23 7.19
N GLY A 131 5.81 -18.18 8.12
CA GLY A 131 6.95 -19.09 8.18
C GLY A 131 7.93 -18.92 7.01
N ALA A 132 8.04 -17.72 6.47
CA ALA A 132 8.92 -17.43 5.33
C ALA A 132 10.40 -17.65 5.72
N ARG A 133 11.10 -18.51 4.98
CA ARG A 133 12.52 -18.79 5.18
C ARG A 133 13.41 -17.76 4.49
N LYS A 134 12.91 -17.15 3.43
CA LYS A 134 13.59 -16.08 2.68
C LYS A 134 12.61 -14.95 2.42
N HIS A 135 13.11 -13.74 2.37
CA HIS A 135 12.30 -12.57 2.06
C HIS A 135 13.13 -11.48 1.39
N ALA A 136 12.45 -10.60 0.67
CA ALA A 136 13.00 -9.34 0.20
C ALA A 136 12.06 -8.21 0.65
N LEU A 137 12.60 -7.24 1.36
CA LEU A 137 11.87 -6.05 1.82
C LEU A 137 12.47 -4.82 1.16
N ARG A 138 11.62 -4.03 0.52
CA ARG A 138 11.94 -2.69 0.02
C ARG A 138 11.05 -1.69 0.71
N SER A 139 11.62 -0.60 1.19
CA SER A 139 10.91 0.46 1.89
C SER A 139 11.30 1.80 1.30
N PHE A 140 10.32 2.65 1.04
CA PHE A 140 10.54 4.01 0.53
C PHE A 140 9.47 4.97 1.03
N LEU A 141 9.84 6.25 1.11
CA LEU A 141 8.92 7.31 1.42
C LEU A 141 8.18 7.76 0.15
N ARG A 142 6.88 8.03 0.29
CA ARG A 142 6.07 8.63 -0.77
C ARG A 142 6.19 10.14 -0.65
N GLU A 143 6.60 10.79 -1.74
CA GLU A 143 6.79 12.23 -1.77
C GLU A 143 5.45 12.96 -1.64
N THR A 144 5.47 14.09 -0.91
CA THR A 144 4.31 14.96 -0.76
C THR A 144 4.23 15.94 -1.95
N PRO A 145 3.05 16.53 -2.23
CA PRO A 145 2.93 17.56 -3.24
C PRO A 145 3.87 18.76 -3.00
N ALA A 146 4.17 19.11 -1.75
CA ALA A 146 5.11 20.17 -1.40
C ALA A 146 6.54 19.82 -1.83
N ALA A 147 7.00 18.58 -1.57
CA ALA A 147 8.33 18.14 -2.00
C ALA A 147 8.49 18.13 -3.52
N ILE A 148 7.45 17.75 -4.27
CA ILE A 148 7.44 17.81 -5.74
C ILE A 148 7.54 19.27 -6.23
N ALA A 149 6.75 20.17 -5.63
CA ALA A 149 6.76 21.57 -6.01
C ALA A 149 8.13 22.25 -5.76
N ASP A 150 8.86 21.84 -4.73
CA ASP A 150 10.20 22.32 -4.44
C ASP A 150 11.25 21.76 -5.41
N ALA A 151 11.12 20.48 -5.82
CA ALA A 151 11.98 19.86 -6.82
C ALA A 151 11.86 20.52 -8.20
N GLU A 152 10.66 20.95 -8.60
CA GLU A 152 10.41 21.66 -9.86
C GLU A 152 10.98 23.08 -9.87
N ARG A 153 11.24 23.69 -8.70
CA ARG A 153 11.86 25.03 -8.58
C ARG A 153 13.38 25.02 -8.69
N THR A 154 14.00 23.85 -8.63
CA THR A 154 15.46 23.75 -8.77
C THR A 154 15.79 23.83 -10.27
N PRO A 155 16.39 24.93 -10.78
CA PRO A 155 16.72 25.03 -12.20
C PRO A 155 17.76 23.97 -12.53
N CYS A 156 17.53 23.24 -13.62
CA CYS A 156 18.54 22.36 -14.19
C CYS A 156 19.85 23.15 -14.39
N PRO A 157 21.01 22.68 -13.94
CA PRO A 157 22.26 23.36 -14.23
C PRO A 157 22.42 23.44 -15.75
N GLU A 158 22.50 24.66 -16.28
CA GLU A 158 22.81 24.88 -17.68
C GLU A 158 24.14 24.19 -18.00
N GLN A 159 24.06 23.23 -18.91
CA GLN A 159 25.24 22.62 -19.47
C GLN A 159 25.94 23.67 -20.35
N GLY A 160 27.00 24.26 -19.80
CA GLY A 160 27.93 25.11 -20.54
C GLY A 160 28.88 24.30 -21.41
#